data_dcb8ad4a9789f3cc8d3b271b5b0620cf
#
_entry.id   dcb8ad4a9789f3cc8d3b271b5b0620cf
#
_cell.length_a   1.000
_cell.length_b   1.000
_cell.length_c   1.000
_cell.angle_alpha   90.00
_cell.angle_beta   90.00
_cell.angle_gamma   90.00
#
_symmetry.space_group_name_H-M   'P 1'
#
loop_
_entity.id
_entity.type
_entity.pdbx_description
1 polymer ?
#
loop_
_entity_poly.entity_id
_entity_poly.type
_entity_poly.pdbx_seq_one_letter_code
_entity_poly.pdbx_strand_id
1 'polypeptide(L)'
;RQGMFVMPFMSRLGVTGSWGGWSITGETGVDPGFWSFEGVAAAHIIFSGLLMLAAIWHWTFWDLEIWQDPRTGEPALDLPKIFGIHLLLAGLGCFGFGAFHLTGVFGPGMWISDPYGVTGHLEAVQPSWGPEGFNPFNPGGIVAHHIAAGIVGIIAGIFHITTRPPERLYKALRMGNIETVLASAIAAVFFAAFIVAGTMWYGSAATPVELFGPTRYQWDQSYFKTEINRRVQTAMDDGLSRQDAYAAIPEKLAFYDYVGNSPATCLLYTSDAADDDHC
;
A
#
# COMPACT_ATOMS: atom_id res chain seq x y z
N ARG A 1 -1.55 -10.12 17.68
CA ARG A 1 -1.05 -8.70 17.63
C ARG A 1 -0.45 -8.34 16.28
N GLN A 2 0.37 -9.22 15.66
CA GLN A 2 0.98 -8.95 14.35
C GLN A 2 -0.05 -8.81 13.22
N GLY A 3 -1.18 -9.51 13.29
CA GLY A 3 -2.29 -9.39 12.36
C GLY A 3 -2.88 -7.98 12.34
N MET A 4 -2.92 -7.30 13.46
CA MET A 4 -3.40 -5.92 13.58
C MET A 4 -2.61 -4.94 12.71
N PHE A 5 -1.32 -5.21 12.47
CA PHE A 5 -0.46 -4.42 11.61
C PHE A 5 -0.62 -4.77 10.12
N VAL A 6 -0.70 -6.05 9.77
CA VAL A 6 -0.65 -6.49 8.36
C VAL A 6 -2.02 -6.58 7.69
N MET A 7 -3.09 -6.86 8.44
CA MET A 7 -4.43 -7.02 7.88
C MET A 7 -4.97 -5.78 7.17
N PRO A 8 -4.78 -4.55 7.67
CA PRO A 8 -5.22 -3.35 6.95
C PRO A 8 -4.61 -3.21 5.56
N PHE A 9 -3.34 -3.58 5.38
CA PHE A 9 -2.68 -3.55 4.08
C PHE A 9 -3.23 -4.60 3.11
N MET A 10 -3.67 -5.75 3.61
CA MET A 10 -4.36 -6.76 2.81
C MET A 10 -5.76 -6.29 2.44
N SER A 11 -6.50 -5.75 3.40
CA SER A 11 -7.90 -5.34 3.21
C SER A 11 -8.02 -4.19 2.22
N ARG A 12 -7.10 -3.24 2.21
CA ARG A 12 -7.16 -2.13 1.24
C ARG A 12 -7.04 -2.58 -0.21
N LEU A 13 -6.48 -3.76 -0.47
CA LEU A 13 -6.29 -4.33 -1.81
C LEU A 13 -7.17 -5.56 -2.11
N GLY A 14 -8.10 -5.92 -1.21
CA GLY A 14 -9.11 -6.90 -1.57
C GLY A 14 -9.22 -8.14 -0.70
N VAL A 15 -8.33 -8.34 0.25
CA VAL A 15 -8.41 -9.45 1.20
C VAL A 15 -9.22 -9.01 2.41
N THR A 16 -10.41 -9.57 2.58
CA THR A 16 -11.36 -9.14 3.62
C THR A 16 -11.84 -10.27 4.53
N GLY A 17 -11.57 -11.52 4.16
CA GLY A 17 -12.07 -12.69 4.87
C GLY A 17 -11.00 -13.52 5.56
N SER A 18 -11.44 -14.26 6.58
CA SER A 18 -10.64 -15.23 7.32
C SER A 18 -11.12 -16.65 7.05
N TRP A 19 -10.23 -17.62 7.13
CA TRP A 19 -10.63 -19.04 7.15
C TRP A 19 -11.53 -19.39 8.32
N GLY A 20 -11.54 -18.57 9.37
CA GLY A 20 -12.49 -18.69 10.47
C GLY A 20 -13.94 -18.36 10.12
N GLY A 21 -14.23 -17.96 8.87
CA GLY A 21 -15.58 -17.74 8.36
C GLY A 21 -16.15 -16.36 8.64
N TRP A 22 -15.34 -15.41 9.08
CA TRP A 22 -15.73 -14.01 9.27
C TRP A 22 -15.07 -13.09 8.24
N SER A 23 -15.62 -11.91 8.03
CA SER A 23 -15.02 -10.86 7.22
C SER A 23 -14.86 -9.56 8.02
N ILE A 24 -13.96 -8.70 7.56
CA ILE A 24 -13.74 -7.39 8.19
C ILE A 24 -14.97 -6.47 8.10
N THR A 25 -15.88 -6.74 7.16
CA THR A 25 -17.14 -6.00 7.00
C THR A 25 -18.26 -6.53 7.91
N GLY A 26 -17.97 -7.51 8.78
CA GLY A 26 -18.90 -8.04 9.77
C GLY A 26 -19.71 -9.24 9.30
N GLU A 27 -19.49 -9.74 8.11
CA GLU A 27 -20.16 -10.92 7.58
C GLU A 27 -19.65 -12.19 8.28
N THR A 28 -20.55 -13.15 8.46
CA THR A 28 -20.24 -14.46 9.04
C THR A 28 -20.63 -15.58 8.08
N GLY A 29 -20.00 -16.75 8.24
CA GLY A 29 -20.26 -17.89 7.37
C GLY A 29 -19.73 -17.70 5.94
N VAL A 30 -18.76 -16.83 5.74
CA VAL A 30 -18.12 -16.59 4.43
C VAL A 30 -16.99 -17.57 4.18
N ASP A 31 -16.80 -17.93 2.92
CA ASP A 31 -15.66 -18.73 2.47
C ASP A 31 -14.77 -17.86 1.57
N PRO A 32 -13.61 -17.38 2.08
CA PRO A 32 -12.70 -16.56 1.31
C PRO A 32 -11.84 -17.36 0.33
N GLY A 33 -11.95 -18.68 0.33
CA GLY A 33 -11.04 -19.56 -0.40
C GLY A 33 -9.63 -19.53 0.17
N PHE A 34 -8.63 -19.71 -0.69
CA PHE A 34 -7.24 -19.65 -0.27
C PHE A 34 -6.82 -18.25 0.17
N TRP A 35 -7.28 -17.21 -0.53
CA TRP A 35 -6.85 -15.82 -0.32
C TRP A 35 -7.60 -15.14 0.83
N SER A 36 -7.51 -15.77 1.98
CA SER A 36 -7.86 -15.17 3.28
C SER A 36 -6.67 -14.44 3.88
N PHE A 37 -6.83 -13.80 5.03
CA PHE A 37 -5.70 -13.21 5.77
C PHE A 37 -4.63 -14.27 6.06
N GLU A 38 -5.05 -15.45 6.49
CA GLU A 38 -4.16 -16.56 6.80
C GLU A 38 -3.51 -17.16 5.54
N GLY A 39 -4.25 -17.18 4.45
CA GLY A 39 -3.74 -17.68 3.17
C GLY A 39 -2.61 -16.82 2.60
N VAL A 40 -2.71 -15.50 2.74
CA VAL A 40 -1.64 -14.56 2.36
C VAL A 40 -0.41 -14.78 3.23
N ALA A 41 -0.58 -14.92 4.54
CA ALA A 41 0.52 -15.21 5.45
C ALA A 41 1.20 -16.56 5.12
N ALA A 42 0.40 -17.60 4.87
CA ALA A 42 0.89 -18.92 4.49
C ALA A 42 1.68 -18.89 3.17
N ALA A 43 1.17 -18.18 2.16
CA ALA A 43 1.85 -18.02 0.89
C ALA A 43 3.21 -17.34 1.05
N HIS A 44 3.31 -16.31 1.88
CA HIS A 44 4.56 -15.63 2.17
C HIS A 44 5.57 -16.52 2.90
N ILE A 45 5.12 -17.33 3.86
CA ILE A 45 5.95 -18.30 4.58
C ILE A 45 6.52 -19.33 3.60
N ILE A 46 5.68 -19.94 2.78
CA ILE A 46 6.10 -20.96 1.80
C ILE A 46 7.07 -20.35 0.79
N PHE A 47 6.72 -19.20 0.21
CA PHE A 47 7.53 -18.56 -0.82
C PHE A 47 8.87 -18.08 -0.27
N SER A 48 8.90 -17.56 0.96
CA SER A 48 10.16 -17.17 1.61
C SER A 48 11.10 -18.38 1.83
N GLY A 49 10.55 -19.53 2.17
CA GLY A 49 11.32 -20.77 2.28
C GLY A 49 11.94 -21.20 0.95
N LEU A 50 11.16 -21.12 -0.14
CA LEU A 50 11.67 -21.41 -1.49
C LEU A 50 12.76 -20.43 -1.92
N LEU A 51 12.60 -19.15 -1.63
CA LEU A 51 13.62 -18.14 -1.92
C LEU A 51 14.87 -18.31 -1.07
N MET A 52 14.74 -18.79 0.18
CA MET A 52 15.89 -19.13 1.02
C MET A 52 16.71 -20.27 0.41
N LEU A 53 16.05 -21.31 -0.12
CA LEU A 53 16.71 -22.38 -0.83
C LEU A 53 17.42 -21.87 -2.09
N ALA A 54 16.77 -20.99 -2.86
CA ALA A 54 17.37 -20.35 -4.02
C ALA A 54 18.61 -19.51 -3.62
N ALA A 55 18.54 -18.78 -2.51
CA ALA A 55 19.66 -18.00 -1.98
C ALA A 55 20.86 -18.89 -1.61
N ILE A 56 20.62 -20.02 -0.96
CA ILE A 56 21.67 -20.99 -0.60
C ILE A 56 22.33 -21.55 -1.86
N TRP A 57 21.53 -21.90 -2.87
CA TRP A 57 22.06 -22.37 -4.15
C TRP A 57 22.92 -21.31 -4.83
N HIS A 58 22.44 -20.08 -4.92
CA HIS A 58 23.15 -18.97 -5.56
C HIS A 58 24.41 -18.56 -4.80
N TRP A 59 24.39 -18.65 -3.47
CA TRP A 59 25.59 -18.45 -2.64
C TRP A 59 26.67 -19.48 -2.95
N THR A 60 26.27 -20.75 -3.09
CA THR A 60 27.19 -21.87 -3.36
C THR A 60 27.71 -21.81 -4.78
N PHE A 61 26.84 -21.51 -5.74
CA PHE A 61 27.13 -21.49 -7.18
C PHE A 61 27.17 -20.04 -7.71
N TRP A 62 28.02 -19.21 -7.14
CA TRP A 62 28.18 -17.81 -7.53
C TRP A 62 28.93 -17.64 -8.87
N ASP A 63 29.82 -18.59 -9.23
CA ASP A 63 30.70 -18.51 -10.40
C ASP A 63 30.07 -19.20 -11.61
N LEU A 64 28.97 -18.64 -12.11
CA LEU A 64 28.28 -19.15 -13.29
C LEU A 64 28.86 -18.54 -14.58
N GLU A 65 29.17 -19.41 -15.55
CA GLU A 65 29.71 -19.00 -16.84
C GLU A 65 28.81 -18.00 -17.60
N ILE A 66 27.50 -18.10 -17.45
CA ILE A 66 26.54 -17.18 -18.07
C ILE A 66 26.76 -15.72 -17.66
N TRP A 67 27.36 -15.46 -16.50
CA TRP A 67 27.65 -14.12 -16.00
C TRP A 67 29.12 -13.71 -16.20
N GLN A 68 29.88 -14.47 -16.96
CA GLN A 68 31.26 -14.15 -17.27
C GLN A 68 31.38 -13.48 -18.65
N ASP A 69 32.30 -12.53 -18.77
CA ASP A 69 32.67 -11.97 -20.05
C ASP A 69 33.47 -13.04 -20.84
N PRO A 70 33.01 -13.46 -22.04
CA PRO A 70 33.69 -14.47 -22.83
C PRO A 70 35.13 -14.08 -23.22
N ARG A 71 35.46 -12.80 -23.27
CA ARG A 71 36.78 -12.30 -23.65
C ARG A 71 37.81 -12.38 -22.53
N THR A 72 37.36 -12.16 -21.28
CA THR A 72 38.25 -12.06 -20.11
C THR A 72 38.10 -13.25 -19.16
N GLY A 73 36.99 -13.96 -19.25
CA GLY A 73 36.64 -15.02 -18.29
C GLY A 73 36.29 -14.50 -16.89
N GLU A 74 36.18 -13.20 -16.71
CA GLU A 74 35.85 -12.56 -15.44
C GLU A 74 34.35 -12.29 -15.33
N PRO A 75 33.77 -12.31 -14.11
CA PRO A 75 32.38 -11.93 -13.90
C PRO A 75 32.11 -10.52 -14.38
N ALA A 76 31.06 -10.34 -15.18
CA ALA A 76 30.65 -9.04 -15.70
C ALA A 76 29.12 -8.95 -15.72
N LEU A 77 28.59 -7.87 -15.17
CA LEU A 77 27.17 -7.53 -15.22
C LEU A 77 27.00 -6.21 -15.96
N ASP A 78 26.18 -6.21 -17.01
CA ASP A 78 25.79 -4.98 -17.71
C ASP A 78 24.67 -4.29 -16.91
N LEU A 79 25.04 -3.58 -15.86
CA LEU A 79 24.11 -2.97 -14.92
C LEU A 79 23.13 -1.99 -15.57
N PRO A 80 23.53 -1.12 -16.53
CA PRO A 80 22.58 -0.26 -17.22
C PRO A 80 21.48 -1.02 -17.96
N LYS A 81 21.81 -2.12 -18.63
CA LYS A 81 20.83 -2.96 -19.33
C LYS A 81 19.93 -3.71 -18.35
N ILE A 82 20.50 -4.24 -17.27
CA ILE A 82 19.75 -4.93 -16.21
C ILE A 82 18.75 -3.96 -15.59
N PHE A 83 19.14 -2.72 -15.33
CA PHE A 83 18.23 -1.68 -14.89
C PHE A 83 17.04 -1.50 -15.86
N GLY A 84 17.31 -1.42 -17.16
CA GLY A 84 16.26 -1.30 -18.18
C GLY A 84 15.29 -2.47 -18.18
N ILE A 85 15.80 -3.70 -18.04
CA ILE A 85 14.96 -4.91 -17.96
C ILE A 85 14.06 -4.87 -16.73
N HIS A 86 14.62 -4.54 -15.57
CA HIS A 86 13.85 -4.48 -14.32
C HIS A 86 12.84 -3.32 -14.33
N LEU A 87 13.19 -2.19 -14.92
CA LEU A 87 12.28 -1.06 -15.08
C LEU A 87 11.10 -1.39 -16.01
N LEU A 88 11.34 -2.12 -17.08
CA LEU A 88 10.29 -2.61 -17.97
C LEU A 88 9.32 -3.54 -17.21
N LEU A 89 9.85 -4.49 -16.46
CA LEU A 89 9.04 -5.40 -15.63
C LEU A 89 8.24 -4.64 -14.58
N ALA A 90 8.87 -3.68 -13.90
CA ALA A 90 8.19 -2.83 -12.93
C ALA A 90 7.08 -1.99 -13.58
N GLY A 91 7.33 -1.45 -14.77
CA GLY A 91 6.34 -0.70 -15.55
C GLY A 91 5.15 -1.56 -15.96
N LEU A 92 5.39 -2.79 -16.41
CA LEU A 92 4.33 -3.75 -16.74
C LEU A 92 3.49 -4.10 -15.50
N GLY A 93 4.12 -4.35 -14.36
CA GLY A 93 3.44 -4.62 -13.10
C GLY A 93 2.62 -3.43 -12.61
N CYS A 94 3.19 -2.23 -12.66
CA CYS A 94 2.52 -0.98 -12.31
C CYS A 94 1.29 -0.74 -13.18
N PHE A 95 1.42 -0.85 -14.48
CA PHE A 95 0.30 -0.74 -15.43
C PHE A 95 -0.78 -1.78 -15.17
N GLY A 96 -0.39 -3.05 -15.04
CA GLY A 96 -1.34 -4.14 -14.80
C GLY A 96 -2.09 -3.98 -13.48
N PHE A 97 -1.42 -3.55 -12.44
CA PHE A 97 -2.06 -3.24 -11.16
C PHE A 97 -3.14 -2.16 -11.33
N GLY A 98 -2.80 -1.03 -11.94
CA GLY A 98 -3.74 0.06 -12.18
C GLY A 98 -4.89 -0.32 -13.13
N ALA A 99 -4.56 -0.92 -14.28
CA ALA A 99 -5.53 -1.18 -15.34
C ALA A 99 -6.42 -2.41 -15.07
N PHE A 100 -5.98 -3.38 -14.29
CA PHE A 100 -6.71 -4.62 -14.04
C PHE A 100 -7.18 -4.76 -12.59
N HIS A 101 -6.28 -4.69 -11.63
CA HIS A 101 -6.62 -4.90 -10.22
C HIS A 101 -7.53 -3.80 -9.67
N LEU A 102 -7.13 -2.55 -9.85
CA LEU A 102 -7.84 -1.39 -9.27
C LEU A 102 -9.12 -1.05 -10.02
N THR A 103 -9.14 -1.18 -11.34
CA THR A 103 -10.33 -0.88 -12.15
C THR A 103 -11.41 -1.96 -12.05
N GLY A 104 -11.08 -3.12 -11.52
CA GLY A 104 -12.01 -4.24 -11.44
C GLY A 104 -12.20 -5.03 -12.74
N VAL A 105 -11.46 -4.69 -13.80
CA VAL A 105 -11.49 -5.46 -15.06
C VAL A 105 -11.03 -6.89 -14.83
N PHE A 106 -9.98 -7.05 -14.04
CA PHE A 106 -9.48 -8.34 -13.58
C PHE A 106 -8.84 -8.21 -12.20
N GLY A 107 -9.69 -7.96 -11.20
CA GLY A 107 -9.26 -7.78 -9.81
C GLY A 107 -10.38 -7.21 -8.95
N PRO A 108 -10.17 -7.14 -7.63
CA PRO A 108 -11.20 -6.76 -6.67
C PRO A 108 -11.44 -5.24 -6.56
N GLY A 109 -10.63 -4.41 -7.19
CA GLY A 109 -10.62 -2.97 -6.94
C GLY A 109 -9.78 -2.60 -5.72
N MET A 110 -10.24 -1.65 -4.94
CA MET A 110 -9.60 -1.23 -3.70
C MET A 110 -10.66 -0.84 -2.66
N TRP A 111 -10.22 -0.72 -1.42
CA TRP A 111 -11.09 -0.25 -0.35
C TRP A 111 -11.43 1.23 -0.54
N ILE A 112 -12.72 1.53 -0.60
CA ILE A 112 -13.24 2.89 -0.60
C ILE A 112 -14.26 3.07 0.51
N SER A 113 -14.44 4.29 0.98
CA SER A 113 -15.39 4.60 2.03
C SER A 113 -16.01 5.98 1.80
N ASP A 114 -17.09 6.25 2.56
CA ASP A 114 -17.63 7.58 2.74
C ASP A 114 -16.60 8.47 3.50
N PRO A 115 -16.76 9.82 3.50
CA PRO A 115 -15.80 10.71 4.16
C PRO A 115 -15.58 10.46 5.66
N TYR A 116 -16.53 9.79 6.31
CA TYR A 116 -16.48 9.51 7.75
C TYR A 116 -16.12 8.06 8.10
N GLY A 117 -15.80 7.24 7.10
CA GLY A 117 -15.34 5.88 7.33
C GLY A 117 -16.37 4.95 7.95
N VAL A 118 -17.64 5.07 7.56
CA VAL A 118 -18.76 4.26 8.09
C VAL A 118 -19.13 3.11 7.15
N THR A 119 -19.11 3.36 5.84
CA THR A 119 -19.62 2.47 4.79
C THR A 119 -18.54 1.92 3.87
N GLY A 120 -17.35 1.69 4.40
CA GLY A 120 -16.23 1.19 3.62
C GLY A 120 -16.45 -0.22 3.08
N HIS A 121 -16.03 -0.43 1.85
CA HIS A 121 -16.12 -1.70 1.15
C HIS A 121 -15.16 -1.73 -0.02
N LEU A 122 -14.97 -2.91 -0.61
CA LEU A 122 -14.20 -3.06 -1.84
C LEU A 122 -15.03 -2.63 -3.03
N GLU A 123 -14.45 -1.82 -3.90
CA GLU A 123 -15.10 -1.39 -5.14
C GLU A 123 -14.09 -1.19 -6.26
N ALA A 124 -14.52 -1.45 -7.48
CA ALA A 124 -13.79 -1.09 -8.68
C ALA A 124 -13.68 0.44 -8.77
N VAL A 125 -12.50 0.95 -9.05
CA VAL A 125 -12.22 2.39 -9.10
C VAL A 125 -11.79 2.77 -10.50
N GLN A 126 -12.46 3.78 -11.08
CA GLN A 126 -12.09 4.33 -12.38
C GLN A 126 -10.96 5.35 -12.24
N PRO A 127 -10.08 5.48 -13.23
CA PRO A 127 -9.01 6.47 -13.18
C PRO A 127 -9.57 7.89 -13.27
N SER A 128 -9.03 8.80 -12.48
CA SER A 128 -9.32 10.23 -12.50
C SER A 128 -8.22 10.96 -13.27
N TRP A 129 -8.49 11.31 -14.51
CA TRP A 129 -7.50 11.89 -15.42
C TRP A 129 -7.36 13.41 -15.33
N GLY A 130 -8.26 14.07 -14.61
CA GLY A 130 -8.21 15.52 -14.40
C GLY A 130 -7.34 15.91 -13.20
N PRO A 131 -7.31 17.22 -12.87
CA PRO A 131 -6.54 17.72 -11.71
C PRO A 131 -6.99 17.12 -10.38
N GLU A 132 -8.22 16.65 -10.28
CA GLU A 132 -8.76 15.96 -9.11
C GLU A 132 -8.02 14.67 -8.81
N GLY A 133 -7.35 14.06 -9.80
CA GLY A 133 -6.51 12.87 -9.62
C GLY A 133 -5.32 13.11 -8.71
N PHE A 134 -4.88 14.34 -8.53
CA PHE A 134 -3.80 14.72 -7.62
C PHE A 134 -4.28 15.00 -6.20
N ASN A 135 -5.58 14.98 -5.95
CA ASN A 135 -6.11 15.04 -4.59
C ASN A 135 -5.80 13.71 -3.88
N PRO A 136 -5.05 13.73 -2.76
CA PRO A 136 -4.64 12.49 -2.07
C PRO A 136 -5.82 11.70 -1.51
N PHE A 137 -6.98 12.30 -1.36
CA PHE A 137 -8.19 11.65 -0.87
C PHE A 137 -9.10 11.12 -2.00
N ASN A 138 -8.70 11.30 -3.25
CA ASN A 138 -9.42 10.76 -4.40
C ASN A 138 -8.79 9.42 -4.82
N PRO A 139 -9.49 8.28 -4.63
CA PRO A 139 -8.93 6.97 -4.97
C PRO A 139 -8.66 6.80 -6.48
N GLY A 140 -9.40 7.50 -7.35
CA GLY A 140 -9.17 7.46 -8.79
C GLY A 140 -7.80 8.00 -9.22
N GLY A 141 -7.18 8.84 -8.40
CA GLY A 141 -5.82 9.32 -8.63
C GLY A 141 -4.77 8.21 -8.53
N ILE A 142 -4.96 7.26 -7.62
CA ILE A 142 -4.08 6.09 -7.49
C ILE A 142 -4.14 5.24 -8.76
N VAL A 143 -5.34 5.02 -9.30
CA VAL A 143 -5.55 4.26 -10.53
C VAL A 143 -4.89 4.94 -11.72
N ALA A 144 -5.15 6.23 -11.90
CA ALA A 144 -4.57 7.03 -12.98
C ALA A 144 -3.03 7.05 -12.90
N HIS A 145 -2.47 7.20 -11.69
CA HIS A 145 -1.03 7.14 -11.47
C HIS A 145 -0.44 5.80 -11.95
N HIS A 146 -1.01 4.68 -11.51
CA HIS A 146 -0.45 3.37 -11.85
C HIS A 146 -0.56 3.06 -13.34
N ILE A 147 -1.61 3.50 -14.00
CA ILE A 147 -1.73 3.36 -15.46
C ILE A 147 -0.71 4.24 -16.18
N ALA A 148 -0.66 5.53 -15.88
CA ALA A 148 0.23 6.48 -16.56
C ALA A 148 1.70 6.22 -16.24
N ALA A 149 2.05 6.08 -14.97
CA ALA A 149 3.42 5.78 -14.54
C ALA A 149 3.87 4.41 -15.02
N GLY A 150 2.97 3.44 -15.10
CA GLY A 150 3.25 2.13 -15.69
C GLY A 150 3.64 2.23 -17.17
N ILE A 151 2.90 2.98 -17.96
CA ILE A 151 3.23 3.23 -19.37
C ILE A 151 4.59 3.94 -19.50
N VAL A 152 4.83 4.96 -18.69
CA VAL A 152 6.12 5.67 -18.67
C VAL A 152 7.26 4.72 -18.26
N GLY A 153 7.02 3.85 -17.28
CA GLY A 153 7.97 2.83 -16.86
C GLY A 153 8.33 1.83 -17.97
N ILE A 154 7.35 1.40 -18.76
CA ILE A 154 7.57 0.54 -19.93
C ILE A 154 8.43 1.25 -20.96
N ILE A 155 8.10 2.48 -21.32
CA ILE A 155 8.84 3.27 -22.30
C ILE A 155 10.27 3.54 -21.80
N ALA A 156 10.41 3.93 -20.53
CA ALA A 156 11.72 4.16 -19.91
C ALA A 156 12.57 2.89 -19.86
N GLY A 157 11.94 1.75 -19.57
CA GLY A 157 12.61 0.45 -19.61
C GLY A 157 13.13 0.10 -20.98
N ILE A 158 12.34 0.30 -22.02
CA ILE A 158 12.77 0.11 -23.43
C ILE A 158 13.94 1.04 -23.75
N PHE A 159 13.88 2.30 -23.33
CA PHE A 159 14.98 3.26 -23.52
C PHE A 159 16.27 2.76 -22.87
N HIS A 160 16.23 2.33 -21.62
CA HIS A 160 17.43 1.87 -20.92
C HIS A 160 17.94 0.50 -21.40
N ILE A 161 17.11 -0.30 -22.07
CA ILE A 161 17.56 -1.53 -22.74
C ILE A 161 18.25 -1.22 -24.06
N THR A 162 17.75 -0.24 -24.83
CA THR A 162 18.15 -0.01 -26.21
C THR A 162 19.23 1.04 -26.38
N THR A 163 19.44 1.91 -25.39
CA THR A 163 20.47 2.95 -25.41
C THR A 163 21.54 2.71 -24.36
N ARG A 164 22.72 3.26 -24.62
CA ARG A 164 23.84 3.17 -23.68
C ARG A 164 24.03 4.51 -22.98
N PRO A 165 24.38 4.50 -21.68
CA PRO A 165 24.73 5.74 -21.01
C PRO A 165 25.95 6.38 -21.64
N PRO A 166 26.05 7.74 -21.70
CA PRO A 166 27.25 8.41 -22.13
C PRO A 166 28.46 7.99 -21.28
N GLU A 167 29.60 7.79 -21.91
CA GLU A 167 30.82 7.35 -21.23
C GLU A 167 31.21 8.25 -20.05
N ARG A 168 31.04 9.56 -20.20
CA ARG A 168 31.30 10.55 -19.17
C ARG A 168 30.47 10.29 -17.89
N LEU A 169 29.17 9.99 -18.06
CA LEU A 169 28.28 9.67 -16.93
C LEU A 169 28.58 8.28 -16.38
N TYR A 170 28.88 7.33 -17.25
CA TYR A 170 29.22 5.98 -16.82
C TYR A 170 30.44 5.98 -15.87
N LYS A 171 31.50 6.73 -16.25
CA LYS A 171 32.68 6.89 -15.41
C LYS A 171 32.43 7.70 -14.15
N ALA A 172 31.75 8.83 -14.27
CA ALA A 172 31.49 9.73 -13.13
C ALA A 172 30.67 9.08 -12.03
N LEU A 173 29.64 8.32 -12.41
CA LEU A 173 28.75 7.63 -11.48
C LEU A 173 29.15 6.17 -11.19
N ARG A 174 30.26 5.73 -11.76
CA ARG A 174 30.80 4.37 -11.57
C ARG A 174 29.75 3.29 -11.86
N MET A 175 29.09 3.39 -13.00
CA MET A 175 27.98 2.49 -13.37
C MET A 175 28.41 1.04 -13.62
N GLY A 176 29.70 0.75 -13.67
CA GLY A 176 30.26 -0.61 -13.67
C GLY A 176 30.37 -1.23 -12.28
N ASN A 177 30.16 -0.46 -11.22
CA ASN A 177 30.24 -0.92 -9.84
C ASN A 177 28.82 -1.00 -9.24
N ILE A 178 28.46 -2.18 -8.74
CA ILE A 178 27.13 -2.44 -8.15
C ILE A 178 26.83 -1.54 -6.93
N GLU A 179 27.84 -1.03 -6.24
CA GLU A 179 27.66 -0.11 -5.10
C GLU A 179 26.94 1.18 -5.50
N THR A 180 27.14 1.66 -6.73
CA THR A 180 26.37 2.79 -7.26
C THR A 180 24.86 2.48 -7.32
N VAL A 181 24.50 1.25 -7.70
CA VAL A 181 23.10 0.79 -7.70
C VAL A 181 22.54 0.74 -6.28
N LEU A 182 23.33 0.22 -5.33
CA LEU A 182 22.94 0.22 -3.91
C LEU A 182 22.69 1.65 -3.40
N ALA A 183 23.60 2.57 -3.69
CA ALA A 183 23.47 3.97 -3.26
C ALA A 183 22.20 4.63 -3.84
N SER A 184 21.92 4.44 -5.13
CA SER A 184 20.73 4.99 -5.79
C SER A 184 19.43 4.33 -5.28
N ALA A 185 19.46 3.02 -5.01
CA ALA A 185 18.33 2.30 -4.44
C ALA A 185 18.01 2.79 -3.01
N ILE A 186 19.01 3.02 -2.18
CA ILE A 186 18.83 3.60 -0.83
C ILE A 186 18.20 5.00 -0.94
N ALA A 187 18.68 5.84 -1.85
CA ALA A 187 18.11 7.17 -2.08
C ALA A 187 16.64 7.11 -2.49
N ALA A 188 16.26 6.19 -3.37
CA ALA A 188 14.89 5.99 -3.79
C ALA A 188 13.98 5.52 -2.65
N VAL A 189 14.44 4.56 -1.85
CA VAL A 189 13.69 4.07 -0.68
C VAL A 189 13.57 5.13 0.40
N PHE A 190 14.60 5.92 0.61
CA PHE A 190 14.57 7.08 1.52
C PHE A 190 13.44 8.06 1.15
N PHE A 191 13.34 8.40 -0.14
CA PHE A 191 12.24 9.24 -0.64
C PHE A 191 10.87 8.57 -0.40
N ALA A 192 10.75 7.29 -0.79
CA ALA A 192 9.50 6.54 -0.63
C ALA A 192 9.05 6.45 0.83
N ALA A 193 9.99 6.30 1.77
CA ALA A 193 9.69 6.22 3.20
C ALA A 193 8.99 7.48 3.72
N PHE A 194 9.42 8.68 3.30
CA PHE A 194 8.76 9.93 3.68
C PHE A 194 7.37 10.06 3.08
N ILE A 195 7.17 9.60 1.84
CA ILE A 195 5.84 9.62 1.21
C ILE A 195 4.89 8.68 1.96
N VAL A 196 5.32 7.46 2.25
CA VAL A 196 4.50 6.49 2.99
C VAL A 196 4.17 6.98 4.41
N ALA A 197 5.16 7.52 5.11
CA ALA A 197 4.94 8.09 6.43
C ALA A 197 3.98 9.29 6.38
N GLY A 198 4.13 10.17 5.39
CA GLY A 198 3.25 11.32 5.20
C GLY A 198 1.81 10.93 4.89
N THR A 199 1.58 9.96 4.01
CA THR A 199 0.22 9.50 3.70
C THR A 199 -0.44 8.79 4.87
N MET A 200 0.32 8.09 5.70
CA MET A 200 -0.21 7.48 6.93
C MET A 200 -0.52 8.53 8.00
N TRP A 201 0.37 9.48 8.21
CA TRP A 201 0.22 10.49 9.26
C TRP A 201 -0.88 11.52 8.97
N TYR A 202 -0.91 12.03 7.75
CA TYR A 202 -1.92 13.01 7.32
C TYR A 202 -3.21 12.39 6.81
N GLY A 203 -3.20 11.11 6.51
CA GLY A 203 -4.31 10.41 5.86
C GLY A 203 -4.30 10.57 4.35
N SER A 204 -4.88 9.61 3.67
CA SER A 204 -5.10 9.60 2.22
C SER A 204 -6.11 8.53 1.83
N ALA A 205 -6.46 8.46 0.55
CA ALA A 205 -7.26 7.36 0.03
C ALA A 205 -6.58 5.98 0.21
N ALA A 206 -5.23 5.96 0.27
CA ALA A 206 -4.46 4.72 0.50
C ALA A 206 -4.44 4.27 1.97
N THR A 207 -4.91 5.12 2.90
CA THR A 207 -4.94 4.84 4.33
C THR A 207 -6.34 5.06 4.92
N PRO A 208 -7.34 4.25 4.53
CA PRO A 208 -8.72 4.40 4.99
C PRO A 208 -8.82 4.36 6.51
N VAL A 209 -9.63 5.25 7.08
CA VAL A 209 -9.84 5.35 8.53
C VAL A 209 -10.39 4.05 9.12
N GLU A 210 -11.23 3.34 8.38
CA GLU A 210 -11.80 2.06 8.82
C GLU A 210 -10.74 0.98 9.02
N LEU A 211 -9.64 1.05 8.29
CA LEU A 211 -8.56 0.06 8.34
C LEU A 211 -7.41 0.49 9.24
N PHE A 212 -7.05 1.77 9.24
CA PHE A 212 -5.87 2.29 9.93
C PHE A 212 -6.19 3.19 11.13
N GLY A 213 -7.46 3.48 11.35
CA GLY A 213 -7.89 4.40 12.39
C GLY A 213 -7.82 5.88 11.97
N PRO A 214 -8.38 6.78 12.78
CA PRO A 214 -8.39 8.22 12.52
C PRO A 214 -7.01 8.84 12.70
N THR A 215 -6.74 9.93 11.97
CA THR A 215 -5.53 10.72 12.15
C THR A 215 -5.66 11.67 13.35
N ARG A 216 -4.52 12.15 13.89
CA ARG A 216 -4.55 13.14 14.96
C ARG A 216 -5.28 14.44 14.55
N TYR A 217 -5.17 14.81 13.27
CA TYR A 217 -5.79 16.05 12.75
C TYR A 217 -7.30 15.97 12.72
N GLN A 218 -7.86 14.79 12.53
CA GLN A 218 -9.31 14.57 12.64
C GLN A 218 -9.81 14.79 14.07
N TRP A 219 -9.02 14.41 15.06
CA TRP A 219 -9.29 14.76 16.45
C TRP A 219 -9.08 16.26 16.72
N ASP A 220 -7.91 16.81 16.38
CA ASP A 220 -7.55 18.20 16.64
C ASP A 220 -8.55 19.18 16.02
N GLN A 221 -9.13 18.84 14.86
CA GLN A 221 -10.11 19.65 14.15
C GLN A 221 -11.57 19.25 14.44
N SER A 222 -11.80 18.37 15.40
CA SER A 222 -13.13 17.91 15.77
C SER A 222 -13.95 17.36 14.59
N TYR A 223 -13.30 16.67 13.67
CA TYR A 223 -13.88 16.19 12.41
C TYR A 223 -15.06 15.25 12.64
N PHE A 224 -14.87 14.19 13.42
CA PHE A 224 -15.93 13.22 13.73
C PHE A 224 -16.96 13.78 14.72
N LYS A 225 -16.52 14.54 15.69
CA LYS A 225 -17.40 15.19 16.66
C LYS A 225 -18.40 16.12 15.99
N THR A 226 -17.94 16.92 15.03
CA THR A 226 -18.80 17.80 14.25
C THR A 226 -19.85 17.02 13.47
N GLU A 227 -19.47 15.91 12.84
CA GLU A 227 -20.41 15.05 12.12
C GLU A 227 -21.41 14.34 13.04
N ILE A 228 -20.98 13.86 14.21
CA ILE A 228 -21.86 13.28 15.20
C ILE A 228 -22.91 14.30 15.62
N ASN A 229 -22.49 15.51 15.95
CA ASN A 229 -23.42 16.58 16.35
C ASN A 229 -24.38 16.97 15.23
N ARG A 230 -23.93 16.99 13.99
CA ARG A 230 -24.78 17.24 12.83
C ARG A 230 -25.85 16.17 12.68
N ARG A 231 -25.48 14.90 12.79
CA ARG A 231 -26.42 13.77 12.69
C ARG A 231 -27.43 13.77 13.83
N VAL A 232 -26.98 14.05 15.05
CA VAL A 232 -27.88 14.16 16.21
C VAL A 232 -28.87 15.30 16.00
N GLN A 233 -28.42 16.46 15.57
CA GLN A 233 -29.31 17.62 15.34
C GLN A 233 -30.33 17.30 14.23
N THR A 234 -29.90 16.73 13.11
CA THR A 234 -30.82 16.30 12.04
C THR A 234 -31.88 15.35 12.54
N ALA A 235 -31.50 14.34 13.32
CA ALA A 235 -32.44 13.36 13.88
C ALA A 235 -33.43 14.03 14.85
N MET A 236 -32.99 15.00 15.65
CA MET A 236 -33.88 15.76 16.53
C MET A 236 -34.84 16.65 15.74
N ASP A 237 -34.39 17.28 14.67
CA ASP A 237 -35.24 18.08 13.79
C ASP A 237 -36.29 17.22 13.08
N ASP A 238 -35.99 15.94 12.84
CA ASP A 238 -36.92 14.92 12.33
C ASP A 238 -37.86 14.34 13.41
N GLY A 239 -37.77 14.86 14.64
CA GLY A 239 -38.69 14.53 15.73
C GLY A 239 -38.21 13.45 16.69
N LEU A 240 -36.99 12.97 16.61
CA LEU A 240 -36.44 12.03 17.59
C LEU A 240 -36.06 12.77 18.89
N SER A 241 -36.15 12.04 20.01
CA SER A 241 -35.56 12.55 21.25
C SER A 241 -34.05 12.60 21.15
N ARG A 242 -33.39 13.45 21.97
CA ARG A 242 -31.94 13.53 22.02
C ARG A 242 -31.31 12.16 22.31
N GLN A 243 -31.90 11.37 23.20
CA GLN A 243 -31.42 10.05 23.55
C GLN A 243 -31.49 9.10 22.35
N ASP A 244 -32.61 9.08 21.64
CA ASP A 244 -32.78 8.24 20.45
C ASP A 244 -31.87 8.69 19.29
N ALA A 245 -31.68 9.99 19.14
CA ALA A 245 -30.77 10.55 18.15
C ALA A 245 -29.32 10.11 18.39
N TYR A 246 -28.84 10.12 19.63
CA TYR A 246 -27.52 9.59 19.97
C TYR A 246 -27.44 8.07 19.78
N ALA A 247 -28.49 7.33 20.13
CA ALA A 247 -28.55 5.89 19.94
C ALA A 247 -28.50 5.47 18.45
N ALA A 248 -28.96 6.34 17.57
CA ALA A 248 -28.93 6.12 16.11
C ALA A 248 -27.57 6.40 15.45
N ILE A 249 -26.60 6.96 16.17
CA ILE A 249 -25.25 7.22 15.63
C ILE A 249 -24.54 5.87 15.40
N PRO A 250 -23.93 5.68 14.20
CA PRO A 250 -23.11 4.49 13.95
C PRO A 250 -22.01 4.32 15.01
N GLU A 251 -21.86 3.11 15.51
CA GLU A 251 -20.86 2.80 16.54
C GLU A 251 -19.43 3.14 16.08
N LYS A 252 -19.11 2.86 14.82
CA LYS A 252 -17.83 3.25 14.22
C LYS A 252 -17.55 4.75 14.32
N LEU A 253 -18.55 5.57 14.05
CA LEU A 253 -18.41 7.03 14.09
C LEU A 253 -18.10 7.51 15.52
N ALA A 254 -18.77 6.96 16.50
CA ALA A 254 -18.48 7.24 17.90
C ALA A 254 -17.08 6.75 18.31
N PHE A 255 -16.66 5.61 17.81
CA PHE A 255 -15.33 5.05 18.05
C PHE A 255 -14.21 5.96 17.52
N TYR A 256 -14.39 6.60 16.36
CA TYR A 256 -13.40 7.51 15.80
C TYR A 256 -13.25 8.81 16.60
N ASP A 257 -14.28 9.23 17.31
CA ASP A 257 -14.25 10.42 18.17
C ASP A 257 -13.66 10.12 19.55
N TYR A 258 -12.49 9.44 19.55
CA TYR A 258 -11.73 9.16 20.76
C TYR A 258 -10.25 9.36 20.49
N VAL A 259 -9.62 10.25 21.25
CA VAL A 259 -8.21 10.62 21.08
C VAL A 259 -7.26 9.42 21.17
N GLY A 260 -7.58 8.41 21.98
CA GLY A 260 -6.79 7.19 22.12
C GLY A 260 -6.74 6.32 20.88
N ASN A 261 -7.63 6.52 19.90
CA ASN A 261 -7.65 5.80 18.63
C ASN A 261 -6.82 6.48 17.53
N SER A 262 -6.23 7.64 17.82
CA SER A 262 -5.33 8.32 16.88
C SER A 262 -3.96 7.64 16.84
N PRO A 263 -3.34 7.47 15.65
CA PRO A 263 -2.00 6.92 15.52
C PRO A 263 -0.95 7.68 16.33
N ALA A 264 -1.11 9.00 16.52
CA ALA A 264 -0.22 9.80 17.36
C ALA A 264 -0.23 9.34 18.82
N THR A 265 -1.39 8.97 19.34
CA THR A 265 -1.53 8.44 20.71
C THR A 265 -0.91 7.08 20.83
N CYS A 266 -1.15 6.19 19.86
CA CYS A 266 -0.53 4.87 19.81
C CYS A 266 1.01 4.96 19.78
N LEU A 267 1.58 5.89 19.03
CA LEU A 267 3.03 6.11 18.96
C LEU A 267 3.62 6.62 20.28
N LEU A 268 2.88 7.43 21.05
CA LEU A 268 3.32 7.91 22.35
C LEU A 268 3.37 6.82 23.41
N TYR A 269 2.51 5.80 23.29
CA TYR A 269 2.44 4.68 24.22
C TYR A 269 3.33 3.49 23.81
N THR A 270 3.94 3.50 22.62
CA THR A 270 4.77 2.39 22.11
C THR A 270 6.15 2.28 22.75
N SER A 271 6.55 3.18 23.65
CA SER A 271 7.77 3.01 24.44
C SER A 271 7.69 1.78 25.38
N ASP A 272 6.50 1.23 25.56
CA ASP A 272 6.28 0.02 26.37
C ASP A 272 5.37 -0.96 25.60
N ALA A 273 5.85 -1.39 24.43
CA ALA A 273 5.11 -2.20 23.45
C ALA A 273 4.68 -3.60 23.98
N ALA A 274 5.05 -3.97 25.21
CA ALA A 274 4.70 -5.23 25.82
C ALA A 274 3.35 -5.22 26.56
N ASP A 275 2.82 -4.05 26.95
CA ASP A 275 1.67 -3.95 27.86
C ASP A 275 0.42 -3.25 27.28
N ASP A 276 0.46 -2.74 26.05
CA ASP A 276 -0.64 -1.95 25.51
C ASP A 276 -1.58 -2.78 24.63
N ASP A 277 -2.65 -3.26 25.23
CA ASP A 277 -3.72 -4.03 24.54
C ASP A 277 -4.71 -3.13 23.77
N HIS A 278 -4.44 -1.81 23.67
CA HIS A 278 -5.41 -0.82 23.19
C HIS A 278 -5.05 -0.16 21.83
N CYS A 279 -3.93 -0.54 21.20
CA CYS A 279 -3.56 -0.06 19.85
C CYS A 279 -3.62 -1.15 18.79
#